data_2459c0ef362b3a3cb53e057d10d484f4
#
_entry.id   2459c0ef362b3a3cb53e057d10d484f4
#
_cell.length_a   1.000
_cell.length_b   1.000
_cell.length_c   1.000
_cell.angle_alpha   90.00
_cell.angle_beta   90.00
_cell.angle_gamma   90.00
#
_symmetry.space_group_name_H-M   'P 1'
#
loop_
_entity.id
_entity.type
_entity.pdbx_description
1 polymer ?
#
loop_
_entity_poly.entity_id
_entity_poly.type
_entity_poly.pdbx_seq_one_letter_code
_entity_poly.pdbx_strand_id
1 'polypeptide(L)'
;MRKRCDDYCKEYKLNFTLLATPAEGLSGRFVNIDKAVYGKIKGVTDREYYTNSFHVPVYYNISIVNKIKKEGPYHKYTNAGHISYIELDGDTTNNLEAFERIVRTMYENDMGYAAINHPVDRDPVCGYVGVIGDVCPGCGRKAYEGVPIERVNDYKNNCNC
;
A
#
# COMPACT_ATOMS: atom_id res chain seq x y z
N MET A 1 2.35 -10.26 21.46
CA MET A 1 0.99 -10.75 21.08
C MET A 1 1.06 -12.19 20.56
N ARG A 2 1.82 -12.53 19.50
CA ARG A 2 1.90 -13.88 18.92
C ARG A 2 2.21 -14.97 19.97
N LYS A 3 3.32 -14.85 20.71
CA LYS A 3 3.68 -15.80 21.77
C LYS A 3 2.52 -16.04 22.75
N ARG A 4 1.86 -14.98 23.18
CA ARG A 4 0.71 -15.08 24.10
C ARG A 4 -0.46 -15.86 23.50
N CYS A 5 -0.75 -15.64 22.21
CA CYS A 5 -1.76 -16.41 21.49
C CYS A 5 -1.41 -17.90 21.45
N ASP A 6 -0.16 -18.21 21.11
CA ASP A 6 0.33 -19.60 21.05
C ASP A 6 0.29 -20.30 22.42
N ASP A 7 0.64 -19.57 23.49
CA ASP A 7 0.60 -20.10 24.86
C ASP A 7 -0.85 -20.42 25.28
N TYR A 8 -1.82 -19.54 25.00
CA TYR A 8 -3.25 -19.77 25.25
C TYR A 8 -3.79 -20.95 24.42
N CYS A 9 -3.43 -21.02 23.14
CA CYS A 9 -3.84 -22.14 22.29
C CYS A 9 -3.39 -23.49 22.86
N LYS A 10 -2.18 -23.56 23.39
CA LYS A 10 -1.65 -24.77 24.02
C LYS A 10 -2.33 -25.09 25.35
N GLU A 11 -2.44 -24.09 26.22
CA GLU A 11 -3.01 -24.25 27.57
C GLU A 11 -4.48 -24.69 27.53
N TYR A 12 -5.28 -24.04 26.69
CA TYR A 12 -6.72 -24.28 26.61
C TYR A 12 -7.16 -25.17 25.44
N LYS A 13 -6.21 -25.77 24.70
CA LYS A 13 -6.47 -26.59 23.51
C LYS A 13 -7.35 -25.89 22.48
N LEU A 14 -7.08 -24.61 22.26
CA LEU A 14 -7.82 -23.78 21.31
C LEU A 14 -7.10 -23.71 19.97
N ASN A 15 -7.86 -23.43 18.92
CA ASN A 15 -7.32 -23.22 17.58
C ASN A 15 -7.60 -21.77 17.15
N PHE A 16 -6.81 -20.83 17.67
CA PHE A 16 -6.85 -19.43 17.28
C PHE A 16 -5.68 -19.07 16.39
N THR A 17 -5.91 -18.11 15.53
CA THR A 17 -4.87 -17.51 14.71
C THR A 17 -4.84 -16.01 14.87
N LEU A 18 -3.67 -15.41 14.66
CA LEU A 18 -3.49 -13.97 14.69
C LEU A 18 -3.57 -13.43 13.27
N LEU A 19 -4.50 -12.51 13.05
CA LEU A 19 -4.69 -11.82 11.78
C LEU A 19 -4.25 -10.35 11.91
N ALA A 20 -3.69 -9.81 10.84
CA ALA A 20 -3.64 -8.37 10.60
C ALA A 20 -4.80 -8.01 9.67
N THR A 21 -5.78 -7.27 10.17
CA THR A 21 -6.96 -6.91 9.35
C THR A 21 -6.64 -5.68 8.52
N PRO A 22 -6.67 -5.77 7.19
CA PRO A 22 -6.58 -4.60 6.33
C PRO A 22 -7.75 -3.66 6.62
N ALA A 23 -7.45 -2.38 6.78
CA ALA A 23 -8.44 -1.36 7.13
C ALA A 23 -8.28 -0.12 6.23
N GLU A 24 -8.09 -0.33 4.92
CA GLU A 24 -7.79 0.71 3.95
C GLU A 24 -8.79 1.86 4.02
N GLY A 25 -10.07 1.55 4.04
CA GLY A 25 -11.13 2.55 4.12
C GLY A 25 -11.17 3.37 5.41
N LEU A 26 -10.44 2.97 6.45
CA LEU A 26 -10.41 3.63 7.76
C LEU A 26 -9.07 4.29 8.08
N SER A 27 -8.00 3.96 7.37
CA SER A 27 -6.64 4.40 7.71
C SER A 27 -6.48 5.92 7.70
N GLY A 28 -7.02 6.62 6.71
CA GLY A 28 -7.06 8.09 6.67
C GLY A 28 -8.03 8.69 7.69
N ARG A 29 -9.14 8.02 7.94
CA ARG A 29 -10.15 8.48 8.92
C ARG A 29 -9.58 8.52 10.35
N PHE A 30 -8.83 7.51 10.76
CA PHE A 30 -8.22 7.48 12.09
C PHE A 30 -7.17 8.58 12.26
N VAL A 31 -6.35 8.85 11.25
CA VAL A 31 -5.41 9.97 11.30
C VAL A 31 -6.12 11.30 11.53
N ASN A 32 -7.24 11.53 10.86
CA ASN A 32 -8.01 12.77 11.01
C ASN A 32 -8.64 12.88 12.40
N ILE A 33 -9.14 11.79 12.97
CA ILE A 33 -9.67 11.74 14.33
C ILE A 33 -8.54 12.05 15.33
N ASP A 34 -7.40 11.38 15.21
CA ASP A 34 -6.27 11.58 16.10
C ASP A 34 -5.70 13.00 16.02
N LYS A 35 -5.63 13.58 14.81
CA LYS A 35 -5.25 14.99 14.63
C LYS A 35 -6.22 15.94 15.33
N ALA A 36 -7.52 15.65 15.30
CA ALA A 36 -8.53 16.47 15.94
C ALA A 36 -8.46 16.39 17.49
N VAL A 37 -8.14 15.22 18.03
CA VAL A 37 -8.09 14.98 19.49
C VAL A 37 -6.74 15.37 20.09
N TYR A 38 -5.64 14.98 19.46
CA TYR A 38 -4.28 15.08 20.02
C TYR A 38 -3.40 16.09 19.31
N GLY A 39 -3.87 16.69 18.23
CA GLY A 39 -3.09 17.59 17.40
C GLY A 39 -2.07 16.88 16.49
N LYS A 40 -1.21 17.68 15.87
CA LYS A 40 -0.16 17.18 14.97
C LYS A 40 1.06 16.73 15.76
N ILE A 41 1.26 15.42 15.86
CA ILE A 41 2.38 14.80 16.56
C ILE A 41 3.35 14.26 15.50
N LYS A 42 4.62 14.72 15.54
CA LYS A 42 5.66 14.29 14.61
C LYS A 42 5.91 12.78 14.67
N GLY A 43 5.92 12.14 13.50
CA GLY A 43 6.12 10.69 13.36
C GLY A 43 4.89 9.84 13.72
N VAL A 44 3.78 10.46 14.16
CA VAL A 44 2.54 9.76 14.53
C VAL A 44 1.37 10.26 13.70
N THR A 45 0.88 11.48 13.94
CA THR A 45 -0.30 12.05 13.26
C THR A 45 0.06 13.03 12.14
N ASP A 46 1.33 13.25 11.85
CA ASP A 46 1.84 14.15 10.81
C ASP A 46 1.82 13.55 9.40
N ARG A 47 0.90 12.67 9.14
CA ARG A 47 0.71 11.92 7.87
C ARG A 47 -0.73 11.97 7.41
N GLU A 48 -0.96 11.53 6.18
CA GLU A 48 -2.31 11.52 5.60
C GLU A 48 -3.13 10.29 6.00
N TYR A 49 -2.44 9.16 6.25
CA TYR A 49 -3.08 7.92 6.69
C TYR A 49 -2.12 7.06 7.51
N TYR A 50 -2.68 6.15 8.32
CA TYR A 50 -1.93 5.07 8.94
C TYR A 50 -1.88 3.87 8.01
N THR A 51 -0.80 3.09 8.10
CA THR A 51 -0.72 1.81 7.40
C THR A 51 -1.61 0.78 8.07
N ASN A 52 -2.30 -0.02 7.28
CA ASN A 52 -3.25 -1.03 7.75
C ASN A 52 -2.59 -2.37 8.15
N SER A 53 -1.32 -2.54 7.88
CA SER A 53 -0.51 -3.72 8.21
C SER A 53 0.87 -3.30 8.69
N PHE A 54 1.76 -4.26 8.89
CA PHE A 54 3.15 -3.99 9.29
C PHE A 54 4.03 -3.66 8.09
N HIS A 55 3.52 -2.93 7.11
CA HIS A 55 4.30 -2.53 5.94
C HIS A 55 4.80 -1.10 6.04
N VAL A 56 5.93 -0.84 5.40
CA VAL A 56 6.46 0.51 5.23
C VAL A 56 5.53 1.27 4.27
N PRO A 57 5.07 2.49 4.63
CA PRO A 57 4.21 3.26 3.75
C PRO A 57 4.81 3.42 2.34
N VAL A 58 3.98 3.30 1.32
CA VAL A 58 4.42 3.37 -0.09
C VAL A 58 5.03 4.72 -0.47
N TYR A 59 4.66 5.79 0.23
CA TYR A 59 5.21 7.12 0.03
C TYR A 59 6.60 7.34 0.67
N TYR A 60 7.15 6.34 1.39
CA TYR A 60 8.50 6.45 1.92
C TYR A 60 9.53 6.20 0.82
N ASN A 61 10.54 7.05 0.78
CA ASN A 61 11.66 6.87 -0.13
C ASN A 61 12.56 5.71 0.34
N ILE A 62 12.20 4.51 -0.06
CA ILE A 62 12.91 3.27 0.26
C ILE A 62 12.96 2.38 -0.98
N SER A 63 14.09 1.74 -1.24
CA SER A 63 14.15 0.77 -2.34
C SER A 63 13.29 -0.46 -2.06
N ILE A 64 12.73 -1.05 -3.10
CA ILE A 64 11.88 -2.25 -3.04
C ILE A 64 12.55 -3.37 -2.24
N VAL A 65 13.82 -3.66 -2.51
CA VAL A 65 14.59 -4.70 -1.80
C VAL A 65 14.68 -4.41 -0.31
N ASN A 66 14.94 -3.15 0.06
CA ASN A 66 15.02 -2.77 1.47
C ASN A 66 13.65 -2.79 2.15
N LYS A 67 12.59 -2.43 1.44
CA LYS A 67 11.21 -2.55 1.92
C LYS A 67 10.88 -4.01 2.22
N ILE A 68 11.13 -4.93 1.29
CA ILE A 68 10.91 -6.37 1.45
C ILE A 68 11.67 -6.91 2.66
N LYS A 69 12.97 -6.59 2.79
CA LYS A 69 13.81 -7.03 3.91
C LYS A 69 13.32 -6.52 5.26
N LYS A 70 12.71 -5.33 5.29
CA LYS A 70 12.14 -4.78 6.54
C LYS A 70 10.81 -5.42 6.91
N GLU A 71 9.99 -5.76 5.94
CA GLU A 71 8.62 -6.27 6.14
C GLU A 71 8.58 -7.78 6.33
N GLY A 72 9.41 -8.54 5.60
CA GLY A 72 9.45 -10.00 5.65
C GLY A 72 9.44 -10.59 7.05
N PRO A 73 10.26 -10.12 8.00
CA PRO A 73 10.30 -10.67 9.37
C PRO A 73 8.98 -10.59 10.13
N TYR A 74 8.03 -9.75 9.72
CA TYR A 74 6.73 -9.60 10.39
C TYR A 74 5.68 -10.61 9.92
N HIS A 75 5.81 -11.16 8.71
CA HIS A 75 4.86 -12.13 8.16
C HIS A 75 4.71 -13.38 9.03
N LYS A 76 5.78 -13.87 9.64
CA LYS A 76 5.75 -15.02 10.55
C LYS A 76 4.93 -14.82 11.82
N TYR A 77 4.60 -13.57 12.16
CA TYR A 77 3.83 -13.28 13.39
C TYR A 77 2.32 -13.22 13.14
N THR A 78 1.90 -13.17 11.89
CA THR A 78 0.49 -13.14 11.48
C THR A 78 0.24 -14.20 10.44
N ASN A 79 -0.79 -15.02 10.62
CA ASN A 79 -1.07 -16.13 9.71
C ASN A 79 -1.84 -15.69 8.46
N ALA A 80 -2.51 -14.54 8.54
CA ALA A 80 -3.27 -13.97 7.42
C ALA A 80 -3.45 -12.46 7.59
N GLY A 81 -3.90 -11.79 6.54
CA GLY A 81 -4.26 -10.38 6.54
C GLY A 81 -3.09 -9.40 6.47
N HIS A 82 -1.84 -9.86 6.66
CA HIS A 82 -0.67 -9.02 6.47
C HIS A 82 -0.24 -9.06 5.01
N ILE A 83 -0.41 -7.94 4.31
CA ILE A 83 -0.06 -7.78 2.91
C ILE A 83 1.06 -6.76 2.80
N SER A 84 2.13 -7.11 2.10
CA SER A 84 3.17 -6.17 1.70
C SER A 84 2.91 -5.67 0.28
N TYR A 85 2.73 -4.37 0.13
CA TYR A 85 2.49 -3.73 -1.14
C TYR A 85 3.77 -3.19 -1.75
N ILE A 86 4.02 -3.53 -3.00
CA ILE A 86 5.10 -3.00 -3.83
C ILE A 86 4.47 -2.21 -4.97
N GLU A 87 4.81 -0.94 -5.06
CA GLU A 87 4.39 -0.07 -6.15
C GLU A 87 5.49 -0.05 -7.22
N LEU A 88 5.16 -0.34 -8.47
CA LEU A 88 6.07 -0.27 -9.59
C LEU A 88 5.70 0.86 -10.53
N ASP A 89 6.70 1.66 -10.88
CA ASP A 89 6.59 2.63 -11.96
C ASP A 89 6.76 1.95 -13.32
N GLY A 90 6.03 2.44 -14.29
CA GLY A 90 6.18 2.02 -15.68
C GLY A 90 5.57 0.65 -16.00
N ASP A 91 5.73 0.24 -17.23
CA ASP A 91 5.22 -1.03 -17.74
C ASP A 91 6.17 -2.17 -17.38
N THR A 92 5.74 -3.05 -16.49
CA THR A 92 6.50 -4.19 -16.01
C THR A 92 6.79 -5.23 -17.08
N THR A 93 6.03 -5.26 -18.17
CA THR A 93 6.26 -6.17 -19.30
C THR A 93 7.57 -5.87 -20.04
N ASN A 94 8.07 -4.65 -19.92
CA ASN A 94 9.32 -4.23 -20.52
C ASN A 94 10.56 -4.70 -19.74
N ASN A 95 10.41 -5.24 -18.53
CA ASN A 95 11.52 -5.71 -17.70
C ASN A 95 11.11 -6.89 -16.79
N LEU A 96 10.86 -8.02 -17.43
CA LEU A 96 10.45 -9.26 -16.75
C LEU A 96 11.52 -9.80 -15.79
N GLU A 97 12.79 -9.57 -16.10
CA GLU A 97 13.90 -10.00 -15.23
C GLU A 97 13.85 -9.23 -13.87
N ALA A 98 13.62 -7.93 -13.92
CA ALA A 98 13.46 -7.13 -12.68
C ALA A 98 12.24 -7.57 -11.89
N PHE A 99 11.13 -7.88 -12.56
CA PHE A 99 9.92 -8.40 -11.93
C PHE A 99 10.17 -9.76 -11.26
N GLU A 100 10.78 -10.70 -11.94
CA GLU A 100 11.18 -12.01 -11.39
C GLU A 100 12.07 -11.83 -10.15
N ARG A 101 13.04 -10.92 -10.22
CA ARG A 101 13.94 -10.63 -9.12
C ARG A 101 13.20 -10.12 -7.87
N ILE A 102 12.17 -9.30 -8.04
CA ILE A 102 11.32 -8.84 -6.94
C ILE A 102 10.59 -10.03 -6.31
N VAL A 103 9.93 -10.86 -7.11
CA VAL A 103 9.19 -12.04 -6.63
C VAL A 103 10.13 -13.00 -5.89
N ARG A 104 11.32 -13.25 -6.44
CA ARG A 104 12.35 -14.07 -5.78
C ARG A 104 12.80 -13.48 -4.46
N THR A 105 13.00 -12.16 -4.41
CA THR A 105 13.36 -11.46 -3.15
C THR A 105 12.26 -11.60 -2.10
N MET A 106 10.98 -11.53 -2.50
CA MET A 106 9.84 -11.77 -1.59
C MET A 106 9.89 -13.19 -1.02
N TYR A 107 10.09 -14.18 -1.87
CA TYR A 107 10.20 -15.58 -1.46
C TYR A 107 11.37 -15.81 -0.48
N GLU A 108 12.55 -15.29 -0.79
CA GLU A 108 13.76 -15.41 0.05
C GLU A 108 13.63 -14.70 1.41
N ASN A 109 12.67 -13.80 1.56
CA ASN A 109 12.39 -13.10 2.82
C ASN A 109 11.11 -13.58 3.52
N ASP A 110 10.64 -14.79 3.19
CA ASP A 110 9.48 -15.45 3.83
C ASP A 110 8.20 -14.59 3.82
N MET A 111 7.97 -13.83 2.77
CA MET A 111 6.74 -13.06 2.62
C MET A 111 5.56 -13.99 2.35
N GLY A 112 4.65 -14.12 3.32
CA GLY A 112 3.47 -14.98 3.21
C GLY A 112 2.39 -14.43 2.29
N TYR A 113 2.31 -13.10 2.14
CA TYR A 113 1.36 -12.43 1.27
C TYR A 113 1.90 -11.08 0.80
N ALA A 114 2.03 -10.92 -0.50
CA ALA A 114 2.48 -9.67 -1.10
C ALA A 114 1.67 -9.35 -2.35
N ALA A 115 1.53 -8.08 -2.64
CA ALA A 115 0.94 -7.58 -3.87
C ALA A 115 1.95 -6.68 -4.59
N ILE A 116 2.09 -6.88 -5.89
CA ILE A 116 2.84 -5.99 -6.75
C ILE A 116 1.81 -5.17 -7.52
N ASN A 117 1.71 -3.89 -7.16
CA ASN A 117 0.78 -2.98 -7.78
C ASN A 117 1.46 -2.28 -8.96
N HIS A 118 0.69 -2.16 -10.01
CA HIS A 118 1.06 -1.38 -11.17
C HIS A 118 -0.02 -0.33 -11.36
N PRO A 119 0.25 0.94 -11.03
CA PRO A 119 -0.75 1.99 -11.16
C PRO A 119 -1.13 2.16 -12.64
N VAL A 120 -2.42 2.18 -12.89
CA VAL A 120 -2.98 2.39 -14.22
C VAL A 120 -3.96 3.53 -14.13
N ASP A 121 -3.57 4.66 -14.69
CA ASP A 121 -4.38 5.86 -14.80
C ASP A 121 -5.04 5.92 -16.19
N ARG A 122 -6.12 6.65 -16.27
CA ARG A 122 -6.77 6.96 -17.55
C ARG A 122 -6.94 8.46 -17.71
N ASP A 123 -6.36 9.00 -18.77
CA ASP A 123 -6.60 10.39 -19.13
C ASP A 123 -8.03 10.57 -19.65
N PRO A 124 -8.87 11.41 -19.00
CA PRO A 124 -10.26 11.58 -19.41
C PRO A 124 -10.44 12.40 -20.71
N VAL A 125 -9.39 13.06 -21.16
CA VAL A 125 -9.44 13.92 -22.36
C VAL A 125 -8.96 13.17 -23.59
N CYS A 126 -7.76 12.57 -23.54
CA CYS A 126 -7.20 11.85 -24.68
C CYS A 126 -7.43 10.34 -24.66
N GLY A 127 -7.92 9.80 -23.54
CA GLY A 127 -8.18 8.36 -23.38
C GLY A 127 -6.92 7.51 -23.15
N TYR A 128 -5.75 8.13 -22.96
CA TYR A 128 -4.53 7.39 -22.64
C TYR A 128 -4.74 6.52 -21.38
N VAL A 129 -4.24 5.30 -21.42
CA VAL A 129 -4.26 4.35 -20.29
C VAL A 129 -2.82 3.93 -19.99
N GLY A 130 -2.39 4.14 -18.74
CA GLY A 130 -1.03 3.83 -18.29
C GLY A 130 -0.67 4.65 -17.06
N VAL A 131 0.59 4.66 -16.68
CA VAL A 131 1.07 5.51 -15.58
C VAL A 131 1.07 6.96 -16.03
N ILE A 132 0.32 7.80 -15.33
CA ILE A 132 0.27 9.26 -15.56
C ILE A 132 0.78 9.94 -14.30
N GLY A 133 1.95 10.57 -14.39
CA GLY A 133 2.45 11.47 -13.35
C GLY A 133 1.83 12.88 -13.46
N ASP A 134 2.67 13.90 -13.36
CA ASP A 134 2.23 15.30 -13.47
C ASP A 134 1.77 15.67 -14.89
N VAL A 135 2.23 14.93 -15.90
CA VAL A 135 1.97 15.19 -17.31
C VAL A 135 1.53 13.91 -18.00
N CYS A 136 0.43 13.96 -18.75
CA CYS A 136 -0.04 12.83 -19.52
C CYS A 136 0.93 12.50 -20.66
N PRO A 137 1.45 11.25 -20.76
CA PRO A 137 2.36 10.83 -21.84
C PRO A 137 1.69 10.84 -23.21
N GLY A 138 0.38 10.70 -23.28
CA GLY A 138 -0.38 10.64 -24.53
C GLY A 138 -0.60 11.99 -25.20
N CYS A 139 -0.89 13.04 -24.42
CA CYS A 139 -1.24 14.35 -24.98
C CYS A 139 -0.46 15.53 -24.37
N GLY A 140 0.41 15.30 -23.41
CA GLY A 140 1.25 16.33 -22.80
C GLY A 140 0.52 17.31 -21.87
N ARG A 141 -0.77 17.11 -21.57
CA ARG A 141 -1.50 17.98 -20.65
C ARG A 141 -1.11 17.71 -19.19
N LYS A 142 -1.20 18.74 -18.38
CA LYS A 142 -1.03 18.62 -16.92
C LYS A 142 -2.29 18.06 -16.26
N ALA A 143 -2.13 17.53 -15.05
CA ALA A 143 -3.23 17.00 -14.28
C ALA A 143 -4.40 17.97 -14.20
N TYR A 144 -5.62 17.48 -14.46
CA TYR A 144 -6.88 18.22 -14.48
C TYR A 144 -7.03 19.35 -15.53
N GLU A 145 -6.00 19.64 -16.31
CA GLU A 145 -6.09 20.63 -17.40
C GLU A 145 -7.11 20.15 -18.45
N GLY A 146 -8.06 21.02 -18.79
CA GLY A 146 -9.12 20.70 -19.75
C GLY A 146 -10.21 19.74 -19.25
N VAL A 147 -10.18 19.33 -17.99
CA VAL A 147 -11.23 18.51 -17.38
C VAL A 147 -12.28 19.40 -16.75
N PRO A 148 -13.58 19.23 -17.05
CA PRO A 148 -14.65 19.97 -16.38
C PRO A 148 -14.60 19.79 -14.85
N ILE A 149 -14.88 20.87 -14.12
CA ILE A 149 -14.81 20.87 -12.64
C ILE A 149 -15.67 19.78 -12.00
N GLU A 150 -16.85 19.52 -12.56
CA GLU A 150 -17.75 18.46 -12.09
C GLU A 150 -17.06 17.10 -12.14
N ARG A 151 -16.33 16.79 -13.21
CA ARG A 151 -15.59 15.54 -13.34
C ARG A 151 -14.35 15.46 -12.45
N VAL A 152 -13.70 16.60 -12.18
CA VAL A 152 -12.56 16.63 -11.24
C VAL A 152 -13.01 16.21 -9.84
N ASN A 153 -14.18 16.64 -9.41
CA ASN A 153 -14.74 16.24 -8.12
C ASN A 153 -15.10 14.74 -8.09
N ASP A 154 -15.64 14.21 -9.18
CA ASP A 154 -15.94 12.77 -9.29
C ASP A 154 -14.66 11.94 -9.20
N TYR A 155 -13.57 12.35 -9.82
CA TYR A 155 -12.28 11.66 -9.72
C TYR A 155 -11.70 11.71 -8.31
N LYS A 156 -11.78 12.86 -7.63
CA LYS A 156 -11.31 13.00 -6.24
C LYS A 156 -12.13 12.16 -5.26
N ASN A 157 -13.42 11.96 -5.52
CA ASN A 157 -14.31 11.20 -4.65
C ASN A 157 -14.28 9.69 -4.93
N ASN A 158 -13.90 9.29 -6.16
CA ASN A 158 -13.86 7.90 -6.59
C ASN A 158 -12.44 7.28 -6.55
N CYS A 159 -11.39 8.05 -6.28
CA CYS A 159 -10.08 7.51 -5.92
C CYS A 159 -10.15 6.93 -4.51
N ASN A 160 -10.57 5.69 -4.40
CA ASN A 160 -10.40 4.86 -3.22
C ASN A 160 -9.00 4.22 -3.27
N CYS A 161 -7.96 5.03 -3.28
CA CYS A 161 -6.58 4.57 -3.10
C CYS A 161 -6.17 4.60 -1.65
#